data_2cd6de9f5f6df6d59a614e71f5c19edd
#
_entry.id   2cd6de9f5f6df6d59a614e71f5c19edd
#
_cell.length_a   1.000
_cell.length_b   1.000
_cell.length_c   1.000
_cell.angle_alpha   90.00
_cell.angle_beta   90.00
_cell.angle_gamma   90.00
#
_symmetry.space_group_name_H-M   'P 1'
#
loop_
_entity.id
_entity.type
_entity.pdbx_description
1 polymer ?
#
loop_
_entity_poly.entity_id
_entity_poly.type
_entity_poly.pdbx_seq_one_letter_code
_entity_poly.pdbx_strand_id
1 'polypeptide(L)'
;MANVLMVDDNRDLCRVVQTALERDGHRVETRLSGAELTEQLCRWADCILLDVMMPGEDGFAVCRRIRGLTDAPVLFLTARTDEASVLEGLGIGADDYLAK
;
A
#
# COMPACT_ATOMS: atom_id res chain seq x y z
N MET A 1 -16.11 -8.85 1.77
CA MET A 1 -15.74 -7.89 0.72
C MET A 1 -15.07 -6.69 1.36
N ALA A 2 -13.91 -6.31 0.85
CA ALA A 2 -13.15 -5.19 1.39
C ALA A 2 -12.82 -4.17 0.30
N ASN A 3 -12.61 -2.91 0.70
CA ASN A 3 -12.11 -1.87 -0.16
C ASN A 3 -10.58 -1.84 -0.03
N VAL A 4 -9.87 -2.19 -1.08
CA VAL A 4 -8.41 -2.29 -1.09
C VAL A 4 -7.82 -1.17 -1.93
N LEU A 5 -6.89 -0.43 -1.34
CA LEU A 5 -6.11 0.59 -2.04
C LEU A 5 -4.70 0.05 -2.25
N MET A 6 -4.27 -0.01 -3.51
CA MET A 6 -2.91 -0.46 -3.84
C MET A 6 -2.11 0.68 -4.45
N VAL A 7 -0.93 0.92 -3.93
CA VAL A 7 -0.01 1.95 -4.41
C VAL A 7 1.30 1.29 -4.80
N ASP A 8 1.56 1.24 -6.10
CA ASP A 8 2.77 0.63 -6.66
C ASP A 8 3.01 1.22 -8.05
N ASP A 9 4.24 1.59 -8.36
CA ASP A 9 4.57 2.17 -9.66
C ASP A 9 4.60 1.15 -10.80
N ASN A 10 4.49 -0.13 -10.49
CA ASN A 10 4.43 -1.20 -11.48
C ASN A 10 2.98 -1.43 -11.91
N ARG A 11 2.60 -0.92 -13.10
CA ARG A 11 1.24 -1.05 -13.62
C ARG A 11 0.79 -2.49 -13.79
N ASP A 12 1.69 -3.34 -14.26
CA ASP A 12 1.34 -4.74 -14.54
C ASP A 12 1.04 -5.48 -13.24
N LEU A 13 1.82 -5.22 -12.19
CA LEU A 13 1.56 -5.80 -10.88
C LEU A 13 0.23 -5.31 -10.31
N CYS A 14 -0.05 -4.01 -10.42
CA CYS A 14 -1.34 -3.46 -9.99
C CYS A 14 -2.50 -4.15 -10.68
N ARG A 15 -2.38 -4.37 -12.00
CA ARG A 15 -3.43 -5.02 -12.79
C ARG A 15 -3.64 -6.47 -12.35
N VAL A 16 -2.57 -7.20 -12.12
CA VAL A 16 -2.64 -8.60 -11.69
C VAL A 16 -3.32 -8.71 -10.32
N VAL A 17 -2.89 -7.89 -9.37
CA VAL A 17 -3.46 -7.89 -8.02
C VAL A 17 -4.92 -7.45 -8.04
N GLN A 18 -5.23 -6.39 -8.79
CA GLN A 18 -6.60 -5.90 -8.91
C GLN A 18 -7.52 -6.98 -9.46
N THR A 19 -7.11 -7.64 -10.55
CA THR A 19 -7.90 -8.71 -11.15
C THR A 19 -8.16 -9.85 -10.16
N ALA A 20 -7.12 -10.28 -9.44
CA ALA A 20 -7.24 -11.38 -8.49
C ALA A 20 -8.19 -11.03 -7.34
N LEU A 21 -8.05 -9.83 -6.77
CA LEU A 21 -8.89 -9.42 -5.63
C LEU A 21 -10.33 -9.14 -6.04
N GLU A 22 -10.54 -8.56 -7.22
CA GLU A 22 -11.89 -8.31 -7.71
C GLU A 22 -12.62 -9.62 -8.01
N ARG A 23 -11.90 -10.64 -8.45
CA ARG A 23 -12.46 -11.97 -8.65
C ARG A 23 -12.99 -12.56 -7.35
N ASP A 24 -12.37 -12.24 -6.23
CA ASP A 24 -12.79 -12.69 -4.90
C ASP A 24 -13.85 -11.76 -4.28
N GLY A 25 -14.35 -10.78 -5.02
CA GLY A 25 -15.43 -9.91 -4.55
C GLY A 25 -15.00 -8.64 -3.84
N HIS A 26 -13.71 -8.31 -3.85
CA HIS A 26 -13.22 -7.06 -3.26
C HIS A 26 -13.30 -5.91 -4.25
N ARG A 27 -13.35 -4.68 -3.74
CA ARG A 27 -13.21 -3.47 -4.54
C ARG A 27 -11.77 -3.00 -4.46
N VAL A 28 -11.17 -2.67 -5.60
CA VAL A 28 -9.76 -2.30 -5.65
C VAL A 28 -9.58 -0.98 -6.41
N GLU A 29 -8.89 -0.05 -5.77
CA GLU A 29 -8.40 1.16 -6.43
C GLU A 29 -6.88 1.08 -6.47
N THR A 30 -6.29 1.44 -7.60
CA THR A 30 -4.84 1.42 -7.77
C THR A 30 -4.32 2.82 -8.07
N ARG A 31 -3.15 3.14 -7.54
CA ARG A 31 -2.43 4.38 -7.84
C ARG A 31 -0.97 4.05 -8.08
N LEU A 32 -0.31 4.86 -8.90
CA LEU A 32 1.08 4.60 -9.29
C LEU A 32 2.08 5.37 -8.44
N SER A 33 1.60 6.30 -7.60
CA SER A 33 2.46 7.02 -6.67
C SER A 33 1.67 7.50 -5.46
N GLY A 34 2.38 7.79 -4.38
CA GLY A 34 1.76 8.35 -3.17
C GLY A 34 1.20 9.75 -3.38
N ALA A 35 1.69 10.48 -4.37
CA ALA A 35 1.20 11.82 -4.68
C ALA A 35 -0.25 11.83 -5.15
N GLU A 36 -0.75 10.70 -5.64
CA GLU A 36 -2.13 10.57 -6.11
C GLU A 36 -3.11 10.24 -4.99
N LEU A 37 -2.65 10.04 -3.76
CA LEU A 37 -3.51 9.68 -2.63
C LEU A 37 -4.18 10.92 -2.05
N THR A 38 -5.50 10.83 -1.90
CA THR A 38 -6.30 11.85 -1.23
C THR A 38 -6.74 11.34 0.12
N GLU A 39 -7.12 12.25 1.02
CA GLU A 39 -7.70 11.88 2.31
C GLU A 39 -8.94 11.00 2.12
N GLN A 40 -9.80 11.38 1.17
CA GLN A 40 -11.02 10.63 0.88
C GLN A 40 -10.71 9.20 0.46
N LEU A 41 -9.72 9.01 -0.41
CA LEU A 41 -9.33 7.69 -0.88
C LEU A 41 -8.76 6.83 0.27
N CYS A 42 -7.94 7.43 1.12
CA CYS A 42 -7.38 6.74 2.28
C CYS A 42 -8.48 6.31 3.26
N ARG A 43 -9.49 7.13 3.46
CA ARG A 43 -10.62 6.80 4.34
C ARG A 43 -11.54 5.75 3.74
N TRP A 44 -11.64 5.71 2.41
CA TRP A 44 -12.42 4.69 1.72
C TRP A 44 -11.84 3.29 1.91
N ALA A 45 -10.52 3.17 2.02
CA ALA A 45 -9.83 1.90 2.04
C ALA A 45 -10.00 1.18 3.38
N ASP A 46 -10.29 -0.10 3.30
CA ASP A 46 -10.28 -1.00 4.46
C ASP A 46 -8.89 -1.60 4.68
N CYS A 47 -8.05 -1.60 3.62
CA CYS A 47 -6.69 -2.12 3.65
C CYS A 47 -5.88 -1.39 2.59
N ILE A 48 -4.62 -1.11 2.88
CA ILE A 48 -3.72 -0.41 1.96
C ILE A 48 -2.51 -1.29 1.68
N LEU A 49 -2.29 -1.61 0.41
CA LEU A 49 -1.10 -2.31 -0.07
C LEU A 49 -0.16 -1.25 -0.64
N LEU A 50 1.05 -1.17 -0.12
CA LEU A 50 1.94 -0.05 -0.38
C LEU A 50 3.34 -0.55 -0.74
N ASP A 51 3.79 -0.20 -1.95
CA ASP A 51 5.15 -0.52 -2.38
C ASP A 51 6.16 0.36 -1.62
N VAL A 52 7.26 -0.25 -1.19
CA VAL A 52 8.34 0.48 -0.50
C VAL A 52 9.18 1.27 -1.51
N MET A 53 9.52 0.66 -2.64
CA MET A 53 10.47 1.21 -3.60
C MET A 53 9.74 1.92 -4.74
N MET A 54 9.45 3.21 -4.54
CA MET A 54 8.82 4.04 -5.57
C MET A 54 9.68 5.27 -5.87
N PRO A 55 9.69 5.77 -7.12
CA PRO A 55 10.36 7.03 -7.45
C PRO A 55 9.75 8.20 -6.66
N GLY A 56 10.61 9.13 -6.26
CA GLY A 56 10.16 10.28 -5.48
C GLY A 56 9.94 9.90 -4.02
N GLU A 57 8.71 9.96 -3.54
CA GLU A 57 8.35 9.61 -2.17
C GLU A 57 8.26 8.08 -2.05
N ASP A 58 9.09 7.47 -1.20
CA ASP A 58 9.05 6.02 -0.99
C ASP A 58 7.85 5.61 -0.12
N GLY A 59 7.61 4.28 -0.03
CA GLY A 59 6.47 3.76 0.70
C GLY A 59 6.50 4.07 2.19
N PHE A 60 7.68 4.16 2.80
CA PHE A 60 7.78 4.51 4.22
C PHE A 60 7.31 5.95 4.46
N ALA A 61 7.71 6.88 3.61
CA ALA A 61 7.28 8.27 3.70
C ALA A 61 5.76 8.40 3.47
N VAL A 62 5.23 7.67 2.51
CA VAL A 62 3.78 7.64 2.25
C VAL A 62 3.03 7.11 3.48
N CYS A 63 3.51 6.02 4.08
CA CYS A 63 2.88 5.43 5.26
C CYS A 63 2.84 6.43 6.43
N ARG A 64 3.95 7.12 6.70
CA ARG A 64 3.98 8.14 7.76
C ARG A 64 2.94 9.22 7.51
N ARG A 65 2.83 9.68 6.26
CA ARG A 65 1.90 10.75 5.89
C ARG A 65 0.44 10.32 6.05
N ILE A 66 0.09 9.12 5.63
CA ILE A 66 -1.30 8.68 5.66
C ILE A 66 -1.77 8.18 7.02
N ARG A 67 -0.85 7.90 7.96
CA ARG A 67 -1.25 7.47 9.32
C ARG A 67 -2.09 8.54 10.04
N GLY A 68 -1.97 9.79 9.67
CA GLY A 68 -2.82 10.85 10.19
C GLY A 68 -4.19 10.94 9.53
N LEU A 69 -4.40 10.21 8.44
CA LEU A 69 -5.62 10.29 7.63
C LEU A 69 -6.51 9.05 7.79
N THR A 70 -5.96 7.91 8.20
CA THR A 70 -6.71 6.66 8.25
C THR A 70 -6.07 5.69 9.25
N ASP A 71 -6.91 4.84 9.85
CA ASP A 71 -6.47 3.74 10.70
C ASP A 71 -6.44 2.40 9.94
N ALA A 72 -6.68 2.41 8.63
CA ALA A 72 -6.69 1.19 7.83
C ALA A 72 -5.34 0.47 7.94
N PRO A 73 -5.32 -0.87 8.01
CA PRO A 73 -4.08 -1.64 8.00
C PRO A 73 -3.26 -1.34 6.74
N VAL A 74 -1.95 -1.17 6.93
CA VAL A 74 -1.00 -0.97 5.83
C VAL A 74 -0.11 -2.19 5.73
N LEU A 75 -0.09 -2.80 4.54
CA LEU A 75 0.76 -3.94 4.22
C LEU A 75 1.77 -3.48 3.17
N PHE A 76 3.05 -3.56 3.47
CA PHE A 76 4.08 -3.24 2.48
C PHE A 76 4.28 -4.38 1.50
N LEU A 77 4.28 -4.06 0.22
CA LEU A 77 4.68 -4.97 -0.86
C LEU A 77 6.09 -4.59 -1.26
N THR A 78 7.05 -5.49 -1.10
CA THR A 78 8.44 -5.12 -1.35
C THR A 78 9.31 -6.31 -1.72
N ALA A 79 10.34 -6.04 -2.53
CA ALA A 79 11.44 -6.97 -2.74
C ALA A 79 12.47 -6.84 -1.60
N ARG A 80 12.33 -5.83 -0.72
CA ARG A 80 13.23 -5.63 0.41
C ARG A 80 12.71 -6.42 1.61
N THR A 81 13.39 -7.52 1.90
CA THR A 81 12.98 -8.42 2.98
C THR A 81 13.99 -8.45 4.13
N ASP A 82 14.98 -7.53 4.13
CA ASP A 82 15.95 -7.46 5.20
C ASP A 82 15.30 -6.98 6.50
N GLU A 83 15.84 -7.46 7.63
CA GLU A 83 15.29 -7.21 8.96
C GLU A 83 15.18 -5.71 9.27
N ALA A 84 16.18 -4.92 8.87
CA ALA A 84 16.20 -3.48 9.16
C ALA A 84 15.03 -2.77 8.47
N SER A 85 14.73 -3.14 7.22
CA SER A 85 13.61 -2.57 6.48
C SER A 85 12.28 -2.96 7.08
N VAL A 86 12.13 -4.21 7.53
CA VAL A 86 10.91 -4.67 8.21
C VAL A 86 10.67 -3.89 9.49
N LEU A 87 11.71 -3.74 10.32
CA LEU A 87 11.61 -2.99 11.57
C LEU A 87 11.28 -1.52 11.33
N GLU A 88 11.89 -0.90 10.31
CA GLU A 88 11.59 0.48 9.95
C GLU A 88 10.10 0.63 9.58
N GLY A 89 9.60 -0.25 8.71
CA GLY A 89 8.19 -0.19 8.29
C GLY A 89 7.22 -0.37 9.44
N LEU A 90 7.45 -1.35 10.29
CA LEU A 90 6.61 -1.60 11.46
C LEU A 90 6.69 -0.45 12.46
N GLY A 91 7.85 0.19 12.58
CA GLY A 91 8.05 1.33 13.48
C GLY A 91 7.28 2.58 13.08
N ILE A 92 6.89 2.71 11.81
CA ILE A 92 6.13 3.87 11.31
C ILE A 92 4.64 3.58 11.12
N GLY A 93 4.16 2.46 11.65
CA GLY A 93 2.73 2.18 11.67
C GLY A 93 2.25 1.20 10.61
N ALA A 94 3.13 0.50 9.92
CA ALA A 94 2.73 -0.59 9.04
C ALA A 94 2.36 -1.81 9.88
N ASP A 95 1.43 -2.61 9.39
CA ASP A 95 0.94 -3.78 10.11
C ASP A 95 1.65 -5.05 9.69
N ASP A 96 2.19 -5.11 8.48
CA ASP A 96 2.87 -6.30 7.99
C ASP A 96 3.69 -6.00 6.72
N TYR A 97 4.40 -7.01 6.28
CA TYR A 97 5.24 -7.02 5.09
C TYR A 97 4.88 -8.22 4.22
N LEU A 98 4.76 -7.98 2.92
CA LEU A 98 4.57 -9.05 1.94
C LEU A 98 5.69 -8.96 0.91
N ALA A 99 6.42 -10.06 0.69
CA ALA A 99 7.46 -10.11 -0.33
C ALA A 99 6.81 -10.20 -1.72
N LYS A 100 7.37 -9.46 -2.63
CA LYS A 100 6.95 -9.55 -4.03
C LYS A 100 7.41 -10.85 -4.67
#